data_52163839c3a0a23674249c5606da8810
#
_entry.id   52163839c3a0a23674249c5606da8810
#
_cell.length_a   1.000
_cell.length_b   1.000
_cell.length_c   1.000
_cell.angle_alpha   90.00
_cell.angle_beta   90.00
_cell.angle_gamma   90.00
#
_symmetry.space_group_name_H-M   'P 1'
#
loop_
_entity.id
_entity.type
_entity.pdbx_description
1 polymer ?
#
loop_
_entity_poly.entity_id
_entity_poly.type
_entity_poly.pdbx_seq_one_letter_code
_entity_poly.pdbx_strand_id
1 'polypeptide(L)'
;MDYSISMNPNPLVQYLRKLPHEFTREDIVRYCRETGVRYLNFHYCGWGGRLKTLNFVILDEEHLRTVLEAGERVDGSSLFPFVEAGRSDLYVVPRYHTAFLNPFAEEPTLDILCAFFDREGQPFASSPQHILHKAGEAFRKRTGLHMQTMGELEYYVIAPAEELYQVADQRGYHESEPFNKFTQFRVEAMGMLARCGARIKYGHSEVGNFTADGKVYEQNEIEFLPVDIEDAADQLVIAKWVMRQLAYTYGLELTFAPKITVGKAGSGMHVHCRLMRDGESAMLCNGQLTDEARRAIAGFMMAGTSLPAFGNPHPLSFMRLVPHQEAPTSLCWSFSNRSALVRVPLGWTAPMDMAHTANPAEEPSLRDFSVKQTFEWRASDAFADTYLLMAALCCAARHGLEAPEALDVAQRTFVELGVNIHDRSNKQIQESLEQLPASCAEAADELEKDRAIYTSEGVFSDSIIDYTVRYLKAFDEDCLRQCMAGDGEALKQMVRESINNG
;
A
#
# COMPACT_ATOMS: atom_id res chain seq x y z
N MET A 1 -17.31 -27.18 -10.54
CA MET A 1 -17.38 -26.43 -9.27
C MET A 1 -16.47 -25.22 -9.43
N ASP A 2 -16.97 -24.02 -9.26
CA ASP A 2 -16.11 -22.83 -9.40
C ASP A 2 -15.21 -22.72 -8.15
N TYR A 3 -13.93 -23.00 -8.34
CA TYR A 3 -12.94 -22.99 -7.25
C TYR A 3 -12.68 -21.59 -6.72
N SER A 4 -12.93 -20.52 -7.50
CA SER A 4 -12.79 -19.14 -7.05
C SER A 4 -13.78 -18.78 -5.93
N ILE A 5 -14.91 -19.48 -5.88
CA ILE A 5 -15.92 -19.38 -4.83
C ILE A 5 -15.71 -20.42 -3.73
N SER A 6 -15.55 -21.70 -4.11
CA SER A 6 -15.56 -22.80 -3.12
C SER A 6 -14.31 -22.84 -2.23
N MET A 7 -13.17 -22.33 -2.72
CA MET A 7 -11.91 -22.22 -1.97
C MET A 7 -11.63 -20.78 -1.50
N ASN A 8 -12.56 -19.84 -1.71
CA ASN A 8 -12.37 -18.48 -1.26
C ASN A 8 -12.36 -18.43 0.28
N PRO A 9 -11.36 -17.80 0.91
CA PRO A 9 -11.30 -17.73 2.37
C PRO A 9 -12.36 -16.81 3.01
N ASN A 10 -12.97 -15.87 2.26
CA ASN A 10 -14.02 -15.00 2.77
C ASN A 10 -15.33 -15.79 2.98
N PRO A 11 -15.87 -15.89 4.23
CA PRO A 11 -17.09 -16.63 4.52
C PRO A 11 -18.32 -16.12 3.77
N LEU A 12 -18.41 -14.81 3.47
CA LEU A 12 -19.52 -14.26 2.70
C LEU A 12 -19.54 -14.79 1.28
N VAL A 13 -18.37 -14.86 0.62
CA VAL A 13 -18.23 -15.43 -0.73
C VAL A 13 -18.70 -16.88 -0.78
N GLN A 14 -18.25 -17.68 0.18
CA GLN A 14 -18.64 -19.09 0.27
C GLN A 14 -20.14 -19.26 0.49
N TYR A 15 -20.73 -18.47 1.38
CA TYR A 15 -22.14 -18.54 1.74
C TYR A 15 -23.06 -18.02 0.62
N LEU A 16 -22.78 -16.83 0.11
CA LEU A 16 -23.57 -16.17 -0.93
C LEU A 16 -23.42 -16.79 -2.30
N ARG A 17 -22.34 -17.54 -2.54
CA ARG A 17 -21.96 -18.10 -3.84
C ARG A 17 -21.78 -17.03 -4.92
N LYS A 18 -21.26 -15.87 -4.51
CA LYS A 18 -20.99 -14.71 -5.33
C LYS A 18 -19.60 -14.16 -5.04
N LEU A 19 -18.97 -13.54 -6.03
CA LEU A 19 -17.75 -12.77 -5.82
C LEU A 19 -18.10 -11.40 -5.20
N PRO A 20 -17.17 -10.74 -4.50
CA PRO A 20 -17.48 -9.51 -3.76
C PRO A 20 -18.12 -8.41 -4.61
N HIS A 21 -17.64 -8.19 -5.85
CA HIS A 21 -18.19 -7.18 -6.75
C HIS A 21 -19.66 -7.43 -7.18
N GLU A 22 -20.20 -8.62 -6.91
CA GLU A 22 -21.60 -8.98 -7.17
C GLU A 22 -22.50 -8.78 -5.94
N PHE A 23 -21.94 -8.40 -4.78
CA PHE A 23 -22.72 -8.24 -3.55
C PHE A 23 -23.67 -7.06 -3.65
N THR A 24 -24.94 -7.31 -3.30
CA THR A 24 -26.01 -6.33 -3.21
C THR A 24 -26.43 -6.13 -1.77
N ARG A 25 -27.19 -5.06 -1.47
CA ARG A 25 -27.81 -4.87 -0.16
C ARG A 25 -28.59 -6.09 0.30
N GLU A 26 -29.37 -6.70 -0.60
CA GLU A 26 -30.16 -7.90 -0.29
C GLU A 26 -29.32 -9.11 0.08
N ASP A 27 -28.14 -9.25 -0.53
CA ASP A 27 -27.19 -10.30 -0.16
C ASP A 27 -26.68 -10.10 1.25
N ILE A 28 -26.33 -8.86 1.64
CA ILE A 28 -25.89 -8.51 2.98
C ILE A 28 -27.02 -8.77 4.01
N VAL A 29 -28.23 -8.30 3.73
CA VAL A 29 -29.40 -8.53 4.61
C VAL A 29 -29.66 -10.02 4.78
N ARG A 30 -29.68 -10.79 3.69
CA ARG A 30 -29.84 -12.23 3.71
C ARG A 30 -28.77 -12.92 4.55
N TYR A 31 -27.51 -12.54 4.34
CA TYR A 31 -26.40 -13.09 5.09
C TYR A 31 -26.56 -12.83 6.59
N CYS A 32 -26.80 -11.59 7.00
CA CYS A 32 -27.00 -11.23 8.41
C CYS A 32 -28.14 -12.01 9.05
N ARG A 33 -29.31 -12.07 8.38
CA ARG A 33 -30.48 -12.80 8.88
C ARG A 33 -30.23 -14.29 9.06
N GLU A 34 -29.62 -14.93 8.06
CA GLU A 34 -29.50 -16.40 8.02
C GLU A 34 -28.31 -16.90 8.84
N THR A 35 -27.30 -16.07 9.09
CA THR A 35 -26.10 -16.43 9.88
C THR A 35 -26.11 -15.85 11.30
N GLY A 36 -27.13 -15.06 11.65
CA GLY A 36 -27.30 -14.52 13.00
C GLY A 36 -26.34 -13.38 13.35
N VAL A 37 -25.90 -12.61 12.36
CA VAL A 37 -25.11 -11.38 12.58
C VAL A 37 -25.94 -10.39 13.39
N ARG A 38 -25.38 -9.87 14.49
CA ARG A 38 -26.04 -8.96 15.42
C ARG A 38 -25.50 -7.54 15.40
N TYR A 39 -24.27 -7.36 14.94
CA TYR A 39 -23.59 -6.07 14.91
C TYR A 39 -23.13 -5.76 13.50
N LEU A 40 -23.15 -4.48 13.17
CA LEU A 40 -22.63 -3.95 11.91
C LEU A 40 -21.64 -2.84 12.23
N ASN A 41 -20.45 -2.88 11.62
CA ASN A 41 -19.47 -1.81 11.74
C ASN A 41 -19.27 -1.15 10.37
N PHE A 42 -19.35 0.17 10.36
CA PHE A 42 -18.89 0.97 9.23
C PHE A 42 -17.46 1.43 9.47
N HIS A 43 -16.61 1.13 8.53
CA HIS A 43 -15.22 1.57 8.53
C HIS A 43 -14.98 2.62 7.46
N TYR A 44 -14.17 3.62 7.75
CA TYR A 44 -13.77 4.65 6.81
C TYR A 44 -12.44 5.28 7.23
N CYS A 45 -11.71 5.87 6.28
CA CYS A 45 -10.47 6.57 6.56
C CYS A 45 -10.71 8.07 6.56
N GLY A 46 -10.31 8.73 7.65
CA GLY A 46 -10.11 10.17 7.66
C GLY A 46 -8.76 10.55 7.04
N TRP A 47 -8.36 11.78 7.21
CA TRP A 47 -7.05 12.23 6.79
C TRP A 47 -5.92 11.44 7.48
N GLY A 48 -4.88 11.09 6.70
CA GLY A 48 -3.74 10.29 7.18
C GLY A 48 -3.97 8.77 7.14
N GLY A 49 -5.07 8.30 6.53
CA GLY A 49 -5.26 6.88 6.18
C GLY A 49 -5.60 5.94 7.33
N ARG A 50 -5.75 6.45 8.59
CA ARG A 50 -6.12 5.60 9.72
C ARG A 50 -7.60 5.23 9.69
N LEU A 51 -7.88 3.92 9.82
CA LEU A 51 -9.23 3.39 9.87
C LEU A 51 -9.99 3.88 11.11
N LYS A 52 -11.21 4.36 10.91
CA LYS A 52 -12.19 4.77 11.93
C LYS A 52 -13.38 3.83 11.88
N THR A 53 -14.16 3.75 12.95
CA THR A 53 -15.26 2.80 13.06
C THR A 53 -16.48 3.43 13.70
N LEU A 54 -17.67 3.16 13.12
CA LEU A 54 -18.98 3.30 13.77
C LEU A 54 -19.56 1.92 14.03
N ASN A 55 -20.13 1.72 15.20
CA ASN A 55 -20.70 0.44 15.61
C ASN A 55 -22.23 0.54 15.68
N PHE A 56 -22.93 -0.41 15.08
CA PHE A 56 -24.39 -0.52 15.11
C PHE A 56 -24.81 -1.85 15.75
N VAL A 57 -25.86 -1.78 16.55
CA VAL A 57 -26.63 -2.96 16.97
C VAL A 57 -27.77 -3.13 15.99
N ILE A 58 -27.88 -4.28 15.34
CA ILE A 58 -28.99 -4.59 14.44
C ILE A 58 -30.24 -4.88 15.30
N LEU A 59 -31.21 -4.02 15.22
CA LEU A 59 -32.46 -4.15 16.00
C LEU A 59 -33.41 -5.15 15.33
N ASP A 60 -33.60 -5.00 14.03
CA ASP A 60 -34.41 -5.84 13.15
C ASP A 60 -33.99 -5.69 11.69
N GLU A 61 -34.68 -6.38 10.79
CA GLU A 61 -34.33 -6.37 9.36
C GLU A 61 -34.59 -4.99 8.70
N GLU A 62 -35.63 -4.27 9.13
CA GLU A 62 -35.94 -2.95 8.58
C GLU A 62 -34.90 -1.90 9.01
N HIS A 63 -34.46 -1.95 10.27
CA HIS A 63 -33.35 -1.13 10.74
C HIS A 63 -32.07 -1.41 9.96
N LEU A 64 -31.72 -2.69 9.75
CA LEU A 64 -30.54 -3.07 8.95
C LEU A 64 -30.64 -2.52 7.53
N ARG A 65 -31.79 -2.68 6.87
CA ARG A 65 -32.02 -2.15 5.52
C ARG A 65 -31.83 -0.64 5.46
N THR A 66 -32.37 0.06 6.43
CA THR A 66 -32.28 1.52 6.53
C THR A 66 -30.82 1.97 6.67
N VAL A 67 -30.07 1.36 7.60
CA VAL A 67 -28.65 1.69 7.82
C VAL A 67 -27.81 1.40 6.58
N LEU A 68 -28.04 0.27 5.91
CA LEU A 68 -27.31 -0.08 4.69
C LEU A 68 -27.62 0.87 3.53
N GLU A 69 -28.86 1.36 3.41
CA GLU A 69 -29.29 2.23 2.30
C GLU A 69 -28.93 3.69 2.52
N ALA A 70 -29.22 4.22 3.70
CA ALA A 70 -29.00 5.62 4.02
C ALA A 70 -27.57 5.95 4.45
N GLY A 71 -26.84 4.95 4.93
CA GLY A 71 -25.59 5.20 5.65
C GLY A 71 -25.82 5.89 6.99
N GLU A 72 -24.80 6.62 7.47
CA GLU A 72 -24.90 7.40 8.71
C GLU A 72 -24.17 8.73 8.56
N ARG A 73 -24.60 9.71 9.36
CA ARG A 73 -24.00 11.05 9.40
C ARG A 73 -22.82 11.07 10.34
N VAL A 74 -21.73 11.72 9.92
CA VAL A 74 -20.51 11.92 10.69
C VAL A 74 -20.05 13.37 10.64
N ASP A 75 -19.27 13.79 11.62
CA ASP A 75 -18.61 15.09 11.63
C ASP A 75 -17.33 15.06 10.81
N GLY A 76 -17.38 15.59 9.60
CA GLY A 76 -16.23 15.69 8.69
C GLY A 76 -15.10 16.57 9.23
N SER A 77 -15.37 17.57 10.09
CA SER A 77 -14.32 18.42 10.66
C SER A 77 -13.40 17.67 11.64
N SER A 78 -13.93 16.61 12.26
CA SER A 78 -13.15 15.70 13.09
C SER A 78 -12.37 14.65 12.29
N LEU A 79 -12.65 14.52 10.99
CA LEU A 79 -12.05 13.53 10.09
C LEU A 79 -11.07 14.16 9.09
N PHE A 80 -11.35 15.39 8.66
CA PHE A 80 -10.60 16.09 7.63
C PHE A 80 -10.25 17.51 8.08
N PRO A 81 -8.97 17.82 8.31
CA PRO A 81 -8.53 19.10 8.87
C PRO A 81 -8.87 20.34 8.02
N PHE A 82 -9.21 20.14 6.76
CA PHE A 82 -9.60 21.19 5.80
C PHE A 82 -11.11 21.41 5.73
N VAL A 83 -11.92 20.65 6.48
CA VAL A 83 -13.37 20.81 6.55
C VAL A 83 -13.73 21.78 7.69
N GLU A 84 -14.44 22.86 7.36
CA GLU A 84 -14.87 23.85 8.33
C GLU A 84 -16.02 23.32 9.20
N ALA A 85 -15.96 23.56 10.51
CA ALA A 85 -16.97 23.08 11.48
C ALA A 85 -18.41 23.56 11.17
N GLY A 86 -18.57 24.69 10.51
CA GLY A 86 -19.90 25.21 10.14
C GLY A 86 -20.59 24.47 8.97
N ARG A 87 -19.91 23.56 8.29
CA ARG A 87 -20.39 22.75 7.16
C ARG A 87 -19.78 21.36 7.16
N SER A 88 -19.73 20.74 8.35
CA SER A 88 -18.95 19.52 8.56
C SER A 88 -19.72 18.21 8.39
N ASP A 89 -21.06 18.25 8.32
CA ASP A 89 -21.86 17.03 8.18
C ASP A 89 -21.56 16.33 6.85
N LEU A 90 -21.12 15.08 6.94
CA LEU A 90 -20.93 14.15 5.83
C LEU A 90 -21.72 12.87 6.09
N TYR A 91 -22.08 12.16 5.02
CA TYR A 91 -22.60 10.80 5.11
C TYR A 91 -21.48 9.80 4.85
N VAL A 92 -21.49 8.68 5.60
CA VAL A 92 -20.70 7.48 5.29
C VAL A 92 -21.65 6.39 4.84
N VAL A 93 -21.48 5.91 3.60
CA VAL A 93 -22.37 4.93 2.95
C VAL A 93 -21.58 3.67 2.63
N PRO A 94 -22.06 2.46 3.04
CA PRO A 94 -21.30 1.24 2.90
C PRO A 94 -21.11 0.81 1.44
N ARG A 95 -19.92 0.30 1.12
CA ARG A 95 -19.56 -0.32 -0.15
C ARG A 95 -19.65 -1.84 0.02
N TYR A 96 -20.74 -2.46 -0.43
CA TYR A 96 -21.09 -3.85 -0.10
C TYR A 96 -20.02 -4.86 -0.50
N HIS A 97 -19.27 -4.62 -1.58
CA HIS A 97 -18.19 -5.51 -2.04
C HIS A 97 -17.03 -5.63 -1.04
N THR A 98 -16.92 -4.70 -0.10
CA THR A 98 -15.87 -4.70 0.94
C THR A 98 -16.28 -5.43 2.22
N ALA A 99 -17.47 -6.04 2.26
CA ALA A 99 -18.01 -6.66 3.46
C ALA A 99 -17.22 -7.91 3.88
N PHE A 100 -16.93 -8.01 5.18
CA PHE A 100 -16.27 -9.18 5.78
C PHE A 100 -16.75 -9.38 7.24
N LEU A 101 -16.57 -10.60 7.77
CA LEU A 101 -16.78 -10.85 9.19
C LEU A 101 -15.60 -10.34 10.01
N ASN A 102 -15.90 -9.59 11.07
CA ASN A 102 -14.89 -9.09 12.00
C ASN A 102 -14.16 -10.27 12.67
N PRO A 103 -12.83 -10.42 12.46
CA PRO A 103 -12.10 -11.58 12.99
C PRO A 103 -11.83 -11.50 14.51
N PHE A 104 -12.12 -10.37 15.15
CA PHE A 104 -11.85 -10.10 16.59
C PHE A 104 -13.09 -10.01 17.44
N ALA A 105 -14.29 -10.00 16.83
CA ALA A 105 -15.54 -9.90 17.56
C ALA A 105 -15.93 -11.25 18.17
N GLU A 106 -16.36 -11.25 19.43
CA GLU A 106 -16.92 -12.43 20.11
C GLU A 106 -18.27 -12.83 19.52
N GLU A 107 -19.12 -11.83 19.26
CA GLU A 107 -20.43 -12.01 18.63
C GLU A 107 -20.32 -11.78 17.11
N PRO A 108 -21.12 -12.49 16.29
CA PRO A 108 -21.10 -12.32 14.84
C PRO A 108 -21.32 -10.87 14.42
N THR A 109 -20.27 -10.24 13.89
CA THR A 109 -20.22 -8.83 13.51
C THR A 109 -19.80 -8.71 12.06
N LEU A 110 -20.52 -7.92 11.28
CA LEU A 110 -20.19 -7.62 9.89
C LEU A 110 -19.50 -6.26 9.80
N ASP A 111 -18.35 -6.21 9.16
CA ASP A 111 -17.58 -5.00 8.91
C ASP A 111 -17.66 -4.63 7.42
N ILE A 112 -17.87 -3.35 7.11
CA ILE A 112 -17.96 -2.85 5.73
C ILE A 112 -17.22 -1.51 5.63
N LEU A 113 -16.37 -1.33 4.60
CA LEU A 113 -15.78 -0.03 4.28
C LEU A 113 -16.83 0.89 3.64
N CYS A 114 -16.76 2.18 3.95
CA CYS A 114 -17.69 3.19 3.48
C CYS A 114 -17.04 4.24 2.60
N ALA A 115 -17.83 4.81 1.70
CA ALA A 115 -17.51 6.03 0.95
C ALA A 115 -18.17 7.25 1.63
N PHE A 116 -17.56 8.43 1.45
CA PHE A 116 -18.09 9.69 1.96
C PHE A 116 -18.94 10.42 0.91
N PHE A 117 -20.06 10.97 1.38
CA PHE A 117 -20.94 11.83 0.58
C PHE A 117 -21.20 13.13 1.32
N ASP A 118 -21.39 14.19 0.54
CA ASP A 118 -21.79 15.50 1.08
C ASP A 118 -23.31 15.56 1.36
N ARG A 119 -23.76 16.68 1.87
CA ARG A 119 -25.17 16.91 2.20
C ARG A 119 -26.11 16.94 0.98
N GLU A 120 -25.57 17.16 -0.21
CA GLU A 120 -26.29 17.10 -1.49
C GLU A 120 -26.36 15.67 -2.07
N GLY A 121 -25.76 14.68 -1.37
CA GLY A 121 -25.68 13.29 -1.81
C GLY A 121 -24.65 13.06 -2.93
N GLN A 122 -23.71 13.99 -3.11
CA GLN A 122 -22.60 13.80 -4.06
C GLN A 122 -21.40 13.18 -3.35
N PRO A 123 -20.60 12.36 -4.03
CA PRO A 123 -19.36 11.87 -3.48
C PRO A 123 -18.48 13.01 -2.95
N PHE A 124 -17.99 12.92 -1.72
CA PHE A 124 -17.18 13.96 -1.13
C PHE A 124 -15.83 14.07 -1.85
N ALA A 125 -15.67 15.12 -2.65
CA ALA A 125 -14.59 15.31 -3.62
C ALA A 125 -13.17 15.26 -3.04
N SER A 126 -13.03 15.55 -1.73
CA SER A 126 -11.75 15.57 -1.00
C SER A 126 -11.51 14.30 -0.17
N SER A 127 -12.40 13.32 -0.22
CA SER A 127 -12.16 12.01 0.39
C SER A 127 -11.02 11.29 -0.33
N PRO A 128 -10.01 10.79 0.38
CA PRO A 128 -8.90 10.03 -0.22
C PRO A 128 -9.38 8.87 -1.11
N GLN A 129 -10.36 8.10 -0.65
CA GLN A 129 -10.94 7.00 -1.42
C GLN A 129 -11.59 7.50 -2.73
N HIS A 130 -12.35 8.62 -2.69
CA HIS A 130 -12.96 9.17 -3.90
C HIS A 130 -11.93 9.80 -4.86
N ILE A 131 -10.84 10.36 -4.34
CA ILE A 131 -9.71 10.83 -5.18
C ILE A 131 -9.11 9.66 -5.94
N LEU A 132 -8.89 8.50 -5.28
CA LEU A 132 -8.42 7.29 -5.95
C LEU A 132 -9.40 6.80 -7.03
N HIS A 133 -10.69 6.78 -6.71
CA HIS A 133 -11.74 6.44 -7.69
C HIS A 133 -11.65 7.33 -8.94
N LYS A 134 -11.58 8.66 -8.76
CA LYS A 134 -11.40 9.60 -9.88
C LYS A 134 -10.10 9.34 -10.69
N ALA A 135 -9.00 8.99 -9.99
CA ALA A 135 -7.74 8.67 -10.64
C ALA A 135 -7.89 7.45 -11.56
N GLY A 136 -8.51 6.37 -11.07
CA GLY A 136 -8.79 5.16 -11.84
C GLY A 136 -9.70 5.41 -13.03
N GLU A 137 -10.78 6.17 -12.86
CA GLU A 137 -11.68 6.54 -13.95
C GLU A 137 -11.00 7.42 -15.02
N ALA A 138 -10.23 8.44 -14.59
CA ALA A 138 -9.47 9.27 -15.50
C ALA A 138 -8.42 8.46 -16.29
N PHE A 139 -7.74 7.54 -15.61
CA PHE A 139 -6.76 6.63 -16.21
C PHE A 139 -7.41 5.80 -17.32
N ARG A 140 -8.52 5.12 -17.00
CA ARG A 140 -9.26 4.28 -17.96
C ARG A 140 -9.80 5.09 -19.15
N LYS A 141 -10.42 6.22 -18.87
CA LYS A 141 -10.97 7.12 -19.90
C LYS A 141 -9.93 7.63 -20.88
N ARG A 142 -8.73 7.98 -20.36
CA ARG A 142 -7.67 8.63 -21.15
C ARG A 142 -6.79 7.63 -21.90
N THR A 143 -6.59 6.45 -21.35
CA THR A 143 -5.59 5.50 -21.90
C THR A 143 -6.21 4.23 -22.50
N GLY A 144 -7.48 3.93 -22.18
CA GLY A 144 -8.12 2.64 -22.51
C GLY A 144 -7.54 1.45 -21.72
N LEU A 145 -6.71 1.74 -20.72
CA LEU A 145 -6.13 0.75 -19.81
C LEU A 145 -6.74 0.89 -18.42
N HIS A 146 -6.59 -0.13 -17.59
CA HIS A 146 -6.77 0.02 -16.16
C HIS A 146 -5.53 -0.47 -15.41
N MET A 147 -5.30 0.10 -14.25
CA MET A 147 -4.15 -0.24 -13.42
C MET A 147 -4.55 -1.21 -12.33
N GLN A 148 -3.84 -2.32 -12.25
CA GLN A 148 -3.87 -3.19 -11.09
C GLN A 148 -2.61 -2.99 -10.27
N THR A 149 -2.76 -3.02 -8.94
CA THR A 149 -1.64 -2.82 -8.01
C THR A 149 -1.64 -3.87 -6.92
N MET A 150 -0.50 -4.03 -6.28
CA MET A 150 -0.34 -4.76 -5.02
C MET A 150 0.69 -4.04 -4.15
N GLY A 151 0.54 -4.18 -2.83
CA GLY A 151 1.52 -3.70 -1.86
C GLY A 151 2.40 -4.83 -1.34
N GLU A 152 3.61 -4.46 -0.96
CA GLU A 152 4.50 -5.22 -0.09
C GLU A 152 4.55 -4.44 1.23
N LEU A 153 3.95 -4.98 2.29
CA LEU A 153 3.79 -4.27 3.56
C LEU A 153 4.80 -4.77 4.58
N GLU A 154 5.87 -3.99 4.78
CA GLU A 154 6.89 -4.27 5.78
C GLU A 154 6.52 -3.67 7.14
N TYR A 155 6.88 -4.37 8.21
CA TYR A 155 6.60 -3.95 9.58
C TYR A 155 7.58 -4.58 10.57
N TYR A 156 7.78 -3.91 11.71
CA TYR A 156 8.50 -4.50 12.84
C TYR A 156 7.53 -5.01 13.90
N VAL A 157 7.82 -6.20 14.42
CA VAL A 157 7.27 -6.71 15.67
C VAL A 157 8.31 -6.52 16.76
N ILE A 158 7.87 -5.99 17.91
CA ILE A 158 8.73 -5.65 19.04
C ILE A 158 8.21 -6.39 20.28
N ALA A 159 9.10 -7.12 20.94
CA ALA A 159 8.78 -7.91 22.11
C ALA A 159 9.98 -7.95 23.10
N PRO A 160 9.83 -8.43 24.34
CA PRO A 160 10.96 -8.72 25.21
C PRO A 160 11.95 -9.67 24.54
N ALA A 161 13.26 -9.42 24.74
CA ALA A 161 14.31 -10.23 24.13
C ALA A 161 14.37 -11.62 24.76
N GLU A 162 14.60 -12.63 23.90
CA GLU A 162 14.86 -14.02 24.28
C GLU A 162 16.31 -14.39 23.96
N GLU A 163 16.92 -15.26 24.78
CA GLU A 163 18.30 -15.70 24.57
C GLU A 163 18.43 -16.90 23.62
N LEU A 164 17.34 -17.68 23.46
CA LEU A 164 17.36 -18.89 22.63
C LEU A 164 17.23 -18.57 21.13
N TYR A 165 18.02 -19.26 20.33
CA TYR A 165 17.97 -19.22 18.86
C TYR A 165 18.00 -17.79 18.29
N GLN A 166 18.96 -17.00 18.74
CA GLN A 166 19.13 -15.62 18.24
C GLN A 166 19.62 -15.62 16.79
N VAL A 167 19.07 -14.75 15.99
CA VAL A 167 19.56 -14.45 14.64
C VAL A 167 20.62 -13.36 14.72
N ALA A 168 21.67 -13.47 13.91
CA ALA A 168 22.67 -12.42 13.81
C ALA A 168 22.06 -11.12 13.30
N ASP A 169 22.55 -10.00 13.84
CA ASP A 169 22.06 -8.66 13.51
C ASP A 169 21.96 -8.41 11.99
N GLN A 170 20.81 -7.97 11.54
CA GLN A 170 20.49 -7.73 10.12
C GLN A 170 20.67 -8.97 9.21
N ARG A 171 20.29 -10.16 9.72
CA ARG A 171 20.39 -11.45 9.02
C ARG A 171 19.08 -12.24 9.07
N GLY A 172 17.92 -11.54 9.22
CA GLY A 172 16.60 -12.19 9.38
C GLY A 172 15.93 -12.67 8.09
N TYR A 173 16.47 -12.34 6.91
CA TYR A 173 15.79 -12.61 5.65
C TYR A 173 15.48 -14.09 5.44
N HIS A 174 14.18 -14.41 5.33
CA HIS A 174 13.62 -15.75 5.16
C HIS A 174 14.01 -16.77 6.24
N GLU A 175 14.46 -16.30 7.42
CA GLU A 175 14.70 -17.22 8.53
C GLU A 175 13.39 -17.92 8.93
N SER A 176 13.52 -19.21 9.22
CA SER A 176 12.43 -20.05 9.71
C SER A 176 12.45 -20.18 11.22
N GLU A 177 11.38 -20.75 11.80
CA GLU A 177 11.34 -21.13 13.21
C GLU A 177 12.44 -22.17 13.53
N PRO A 178 13.04 -22.09 14.69
CA PRO A 178 12.78 -21.19 15.82
C PRO A 178 13.58 -19.88 15.77
N PHE A 179 14.33 -19.62 14.72
CA PHE A 179 15.12 -18.40 14.57
C PHE A 179 14.21 -17.18 14.31
N ASN A 180 13.23 -17.28 13.40
CA ASN A 180 12.16 -16.31 13.31
C ASN A 180 11.16 -16.52 14.45
N LYS A 181 10.91 -15.49 15.28
CA LYS A 181 10.09 -15.60 16.50
C LYS A 181 8.60 -15.37 16.24
N PHE A 182 8.25 -14.64 15.17
CA PHE A 182 6.88 -14.17 14.93
C PHE A 182 6.22 -14.80 13.70
N THR A 183 6.68 -15.97 13.25
CA THR A 183 6.09 -16.73 12.14
C THR A 183 4.62 -17.01 12.40
N GLN A 184 4.25 -17.47 13.61
CA GLN A 184 2.87 -17.76 13.95
C GLN A 184 1.99 -16.53 13.85
N PHE A 185 2.43 -15.38 14.39
CA PHE A 185 1.74 -14.10 14.27
C PHE A 185 1.52 -13.73 12.80
N ARG A 186 2.58 -13.80 11.97
CA ARG A 186 2.50 -13.47 10.54
C ARG A 186 1.53 -14.38 9.79
N VAL A 187 1.59 -15.69 10.00
CA VAL A 187 0.71 -16.67 9.34
C VAL A 187 -0.74 -16.47 9.77
N GLU A 188 -1.01 -16.20 11.04
CA GLU A 188 -2.35 -15.91 11.53
C GLU A 188 -2.89 -14.60 10.94
N ALA A 189 -2.07 -13.54 10.88
CA ALA A 189 -2.41 -12.29 10.23
C ALA A 189 -2.80 -12.50 8.77
N MET A 190 -1.99 -13.25 7.99
CA MET A 190 -2.31 -13.60 6.59
C MET A 190 -3.65 -14.33 6.47
N GLY A 191 -3.92 -15.29 7.35
CA GLY A 191 -5.18 -16.03 7.37
C GLY A 191 -6.39 -15.14 7.71
N MET A 192 -6.25 -14.22 8.66
CA MET A 192 -7.29 -13.24 9.00
C MET A 192 -7.55 -12.28 7.83
N LEU A 193 -6.50 -11.73 7.24
CA LEU A 193 -6.58 -10.86 6.08
C LEU A 193 -7.29 -11.53 4.90
N ALA A 194 -6.95 -12.78 4.62
CA ALA A 194 -7.60 -13.54 3.56
C ALA A 194 -9.10 -13.74 3.83
N ARG A 195 -9.50 -13.97 5.09
CA ARG A 195 -10.92 -14.02 5.49
C ARG A 195 -11.62 -12.67 5.37
N CYS A 196 -10.90 -11.57 5.54
CA CYS A 196 -11.41 -10.21 5.29
C CYS A 196 -11.47 -9.84 3.79
N GLY A 197 -11.12 -10.76 2.89
CA GLY A 197 -11.21 -10.56 1.44
C GLY A 197 -9.89 -10.18 0.77
N ALA A 198 -8.80 -10.00 1.53
CA ALA A 198 -7.51 -9.67 0.97
C ALA A 198 -6.91 -10.81 0.15
N ARG A 199 -6.29 -10.47 -0.96
CA ARG A 199 -5.63 -11.42 -1.87
C ARG A 199 -4.14 -11.52 -1.49
N ILE A 200 -3.83 -12.40 -0.55
CA ILE A 200 -2.48 -12.60 -0.03
C ILE A 200 -1.65 -13.44 -1.01
N LYS A 201 -0.43 -13.02 -1.28
CA LYS A 201 0.56 -13.74 -2.09
C LYS A 201 1.41 -14.65 -1.21
N TYR A 202 2.14 -14.09 -0.27
CA TYR A 202 2.91 -14.78 0.78
C TYR A 202 3.35 -13.78 1.87
N GLY A 203 4.04 -14.28 2.90
CA GLY A 203 4.71 -13.47 3.91
C GLY A 203 5.97 -14.15 4.41
N HIS A 204 6.96 -13.37 4.78
CA HIS A 204 8.26 -13.84 5.28
C HIS A 204 8.86 -12.88 6.30
N SER A 205 9.93 -13.32 6.98
CA SER A 205 10.79 -12.43 7.76
C SER A 205 11.71 -11.65 6.83
N GLU A 206 11.90 -10.38 7.14
CA GLU A 206 12.79 -9.48 6.41
C GLU A 206 14.18 -9.40 7.05
N VAL A 207 15.12 -8.68 6.37
CA VAL A 207 16.52 -8.58 6.79
C VAL A 207 16.66 -7.94 8.17
N GLY A 208 15.75 -7.02 8.53
CA GLY A 208 15.80 -6.22 9.75
C GLY A 208 15.49 -7.02 11.00
N ASN A 209 16.54 -7.42 11.73
CA ASN A 209 16.41 -7.93 13.08
C ASN A 209 17.56 -7.41 13.94
N PHE A 210 17.28 -7.07 15.18
CA PHE A 210 18.27 -6.64 16.17
C PHE A 210 17.69 -6.70 17.58
N THR A 211 18.59 -6.63 18.57
CA THR A 211 18.21 -6.52 19.98
C THR A 211 18.75 -5.22 20.53
N ALA A 212 17.93 -4.45 21.21
CA ALA A 212 18.30 -3.22 21.89
C ALA A 212 17.40 -2.98 23.10
N ASP A 213 17.93 -2.38 24.15
CA ASP A 213 17.19 -1.99 25.37
C ASP A 213 16.31 -3.11 25.95
N GLY A 214 16.78 -4.37 25.90
CA GLY A 214 16.07 -5.56 26.41
C GLY A 214 14.89 -6.02 25.56
N LYS A 215 14.75 -5.48 24.34
CA LYS A 215 13.72 -5.87 23.35
C LYS A 215 14.36 -6.48 22.12
N VAL A 216 13.64 -7.40 21.48
CA VAL A 216 13.90 -7.88 20.12
C VAL A 216 13.04 -7.11 19.15
N TYR A 217 13.63 -6.73 18.04
CA TYR A 217 12.99 -6.08 16.89
C TYR A 217 13.15 -7.02 15.71
N GLU A 218 12.05 -7.48 15.14
CA GLU A 218 12.07 -8.40 14.00
C GLU A 218 11.18 -7.87 12.89
N GLN A 219 11.79 -7.63 11.74
CA GLN A 219 11.10 -7.16 10.56
C GLN A 219 10.46 -8.33 9.82
N ASN A 220 9.25 -8.12 9.38
CA ASN A 220 8.45 -9.05 8.61
C ASN A 220 7.78 -8.31 7.44
N GLU A 221 7.35 -9.07 6.44
CA GLU A 221 6.66 -8.57 5.28
C GLU A 221 5.50 -9.47 4.90
N ILE A 222 4.40 -8.84 4.45
CA ILE A 222 3.28 -9.52 3.79
C ILE A 222 3.09 -8.90 2.40
N GLU A 223 3.18 -9.76 1.37
CA GLU A 223 2.92 -9.38 -0.02
C GLU A 223 1.51 -9.78 -0.45
N PHE A 224 0.89 -8.92 -1.25
CA PHE A 224 -0.44 -9.11 -1.79
C PHE A 224 -0.39 -9.56 -3.27
N LEU A 225 -1.50 -10.03 -3.81
CA LEU A 225 -1.67 -10.28 -5.24
C LEU A 225 -2.23 -9.03 -5.91
N PRO A 226 -1.87 -8.74 -7.17
CA PRO A 226 -2.42 -7.62 -7.92
C PRO A 226 -3.94 -7.74 -8.07
N VAL A 227 -4.62 -6.65 -7.72
CA VAL A 227 -6.07 -6.44 -7.88
C VAL A 227 -6.29 -5.02 -8.41
N ASP A 228 -7.54 -4.66 -8.71
CA ASP A 228 -7.87 -3.29 -9.08
C ASP A 228 -7.38 -2.30 -8.01
N ILE A 229 -6.97 -1.13 -8.45
CA ILE A 229 -6.22 -0.18 -7.60
C ILE A 229 -7.00 0.27 -6.36
N GLU A 230 -8.33 0.37 -6.45
CA GLU A 230 -9.20 0.68 -5.29
C GLU A 230 -9.21 -0.48 -4.29
N ASP A 231 -9.39 -1.72 -4.77
CA ASP A 231 -9.36 -2.92 -3.94
C ASP A 231 -7.99 -3.11 -3.27
N ALA A 232 -6.90 -2.78 -3.98
CA ALA A 232 -5.55 -2.85 -3.43
C ALA A 232 -5.36 -1.87 -2.26
N ALA A 233 -5.88 -0.65 -2.38
CA ALA A 233 -5.85 0.32 -1.29
C ALA A 233 -6.69 -0.14 -0.10
N ASP A 234 -7.90 -0.65 -0.34
CA ASP A 234 -8.78 -1.20 0.70
C ASP A 234 -8.11 -2.33 1.49
N GLN A 235 -7.46 -3.28 0.79
CA GLN A 235 -6.74 -4.39 1.42
C GLN A 235 -5.63 -3.92 2.34
N LEU A 236 -4.83 -2.94 1.92
CA LEU A 236 -3.72 -2.41 2.72
C LEU A 236 -4.21 -1.65 3.96
N VAL A 237 -5.30 -0.91 3.84
CA VAL A 237 -5.92 -0.21 4.98
C VAL A 237 -6.46 -1.21 6.00
N ILE A 238 -7.16 -2.25 5.54
CA ILE A 238 -7.65 -3.34 6.40
C ILE A 238 -6.45 -4.08 7.02
N ALA A 239 -5.38 -4.32 6.26
CA ALA A 239 -4.19 -5.01 6.74
C ALA A 239 -3.54 -4.29 7.92
N LYS A 240 -3.31 -2.99 7.81
CA LYS A 240 -2.74 -2.19 8.90
C LYS A 240 -3.60 -2.28 10.18
N TRP A 241 -4.92 -2.24 10.04
CA TRP A 241 -5.84 -2.38 11.17
C TRP A 241 -5.81 -3.80 11.78
N VAL A 242 -5.98 -4.85 10.96
CA VAL A 242 -5.99 -6.25 11.43
C VAL A 242 -4.69 -6.59 12.15
N MET A 243 -3.55 -6.21 11.57
CA MET A 243 -2.24 -6.56 12.13
C MET A 243 -1.99 -5.86 13.47
N ARG A 244 -2.41 -4.59 13.63
CA ARG A 244 -2.33 -3.90 14.92
C ARG A 244 -3.24 -4.53 15.97
N GLN A 245 -4.47 -4.86 15.59
CA GLN A 245 -5.42 -5.48 16.50
C GLN A 245 -4.93 -6.87 16.93
N LEU A 246 -4.40 -7.66 16.00
CA LEU A 246 -3.82 -8.95 16.30
C LEU A 246 -2.58 -8.83 17.21
N ALA A 247 -1.69 -7.88 16.94
CA ALA A 247 -0.52 -7.62 17.80
C ALA A 247 -0.96 -7.28 19.24
N TYR A 248 -1.99 -6.45 19.38
CA TYR A 248 -2.57 -6.13 20.69
C TYR A 248 -3.07 -7.38 21.41
N THR A 249 -3.75 -8.32 20.73
CA THR A 249 -4.20 -9.58 21.36
C THR A 249 -3.08 -10.50 21.78
N TYR A 250 -1.93 -10.43 21.09
CA TYR A 250 -0.71 -11.16 21.45
C TYR A 250 0.13 -10.47 22.54
N GLY A 251 -0.22 -9.24 22.96
CA GLY A 251 0.62 -8.43 23.85
C GLY A 251 1.93 -7.98 23.18
N LEU A 252 1.94 -7.89 21.85
CA LEU A 252 3.08 -7.44 21.05
C LEU A 252 2.90 -5.97 20.67
N GLU A 253 4.01 -5.28 20.48
CA GLU A 253 4.04 -3.96 19.83
C GLU A 253 4.37 -4.15 18.35
N LEU A 254 3.59 -3.53 17.47
CA LEU A 254 3.79 -3.57 16.02
C LEU A 254 3.89 -2.15 15.49
N THR A 255 4.87 -1.91 14.60
CA THR A 255 5.03 -0.61 13.97
C THR A 255 5.27 -0.71 12.47
N PHE A 256 4.67 0.22 11.74
CA PHE A 256 4.93 0.47 10.33
C PHE A 256 5.88 1.66 10.11
N ALA A 257 6.52 2.17 11.17
CA ALA A 257 7.43 3.30 11.07
C ALA A 257 8.56 3.01 10.06
N PRO A 258 8.78 3.89 9.08
CA PRO A 258 9.75 3.67 8.01
C PRO A 258 11.19 3.60 8.51
N LYS A 259 11.48 4.19 9.67
CA LYS A 259 12.79 4.12 10.34
C LYS A 259 12.61 4.14 11.83
N ILE A 260 13.14 3.15 12.53
CA ILE A 260 13.05 3.04 13.99
C ILE A 260 14.40 3.23 14.69
N THR A 261 15.50 3.08 13.96
CA THR A 261 16.86 3.36 14.47
C THR A 261 17.85 3.55 13.32
N VAL A 262 18.92 4.30 13.57
CA VAL A 262 19.99 4.51 12.59
C VAL A 262 20.81 3.23 12.39
N GLY A 263 21.27 2.98 11.15
CA GLY A 263 22.13 1.84 10.81
C GLY A 263 21.45 0.49 10.71
N LYS A 264 20.11 0.42 10.87
CA LYS A 264 19.31 -0.79 10.68
C LYS A 264 18.34 -0.61 9.52
N ALA A 265 17.82 -1.72 8.98
CA ALA A 265 16.85 -1.69 7.89
C ALA A 265 15.62 -0.85 8.27
N GLY A 266 15.13 -0.07 7.32
CA GLY A 266 13.85 0.62 7.40
C GLY A 266 12.73 -0.21 6.81
N SER A 267 11.46 0.14 7.09
CA SER A 267 10.29 -0.53 6.55
C SER A 267 9.70 0.28 5.40
N GLY A 268 9.52 -0.36 4.26
CA GLY A 268 8.87 0.18 3.08
C GLY A 268 7.40 -0.26 2.96
N MET A 269 6.75 0.30 1.98
CA MET A 269 5.51 -0.20 1.38
C MET A 269 5.67 -0.06 -0.13
N HIS A 270 6.32 -1.05 -0.73
CA HIS A 270 6.54 -1.05 -2.18
C HIS A 270 5.22 -1.28 -2.90
N VAL A 271 5.02 -0.61 -4.02
CA VAL A 271 3.79 -0.74 -4.80
C VAL A 271 4.14 -1.28 -6.18
N HIS A 272 3.72 -2.51 -6.44
CA HIS A 272 3.79 -3.10 -7.78
C HIS A 272 2.58 -2.68 -8.59
N CYS A 273 2.83 -2.32 -9.84
CA CYS A 273 1.81 -1.91 -10.80
C CYS A 273 1.87 -2.80 -12.04
N ARG A 274 0.72 -3.08 -12.63
CA ARG A 274 0.60 -3.65 -13.96
C ARG A 274 -0.54 -3.01 -14.72
N LEU A 275 -0.37 -2.94 -16.03
CA LEU A 275 -1.37 -2.40 -16.95
C LEU A 275 -2.19 -3.55 -17.52
N MET A 276 -3.51 -3.35 -17.56
CA MET A 276 -4.45 -4.34 -18.09
C MET A 276 -5.30 -3.70 -19.19
N ARG A 277 -5.61 -4.48 -20.23
CA ARG A 277 -6.54 -4.12 -21.31
C ARG A 277 -7.47 -5.30 -21.55
N ASP A 278 -8.77 -5.10 -21.45
CA ASP A 278 -9.81 -6.12 -21.70
C ASP A 278 -9.57 -7.45 -20.96
N GLY A 279 -9.06 -7.38 -19.72
CA GLY A 279 -8.75 -8.56 -18.88
C GLY A 279 -7.37 -9.18 -19.14
N GLU A 280 -6.63 -8.72 -20.14
CA GLU A 280 -5.30 -9.21 -20.49
C GLU A 280 -4.20 -8.25 -20.02
N SER A 281 -3.02 -8.80 -19.74
CA SER A 281 -1.85 -7.99 -19.36
C SER A 281 -1.30 -7.23 -20.56
N ALA A 282 -1.16 -5.91 -20.41
CA ALA A 282 -0.51 -5.03 -21.39
C ALA A 282 0.98 -4.78 -21.07
N MET A 283 1.58 -5.58 -20.18
CA MET A 283 2.95 -5.38 -19.71
C MET A 283 4.02 -5.87 -20.69
N LEU A 284 3.79 -7.03 -21.31
CA LEU A 284 4.78 -7.68 -22.16
C LEU A 284 4.23 -7.97 -23.55
N CYS A 285 5.11 -7.84 -24.55
CA CYS A 285 4.91 -8.33 -25.90
C CYS A 285 6.18 -9.09 -26.34
N ASN A 286 6.04 -10.35 -26.74
CA ASN A 286 7.18 -11.21 -27.09
C ASN A 286 8.30 -11.26 -26.02
N GLY A 287 7.91 -11.27 -24.74
CA GLY A 287 8.83 -11.34 -23.60
C GLY A 287 9.54 -10.01 -23.25
N GLN A 288 9.20 -8.91 -23.93
CA GLN A 288 9.76 -7.58 -23.66
C GLN A 288 8.68 -6.62 -23.18
N LEU A 289 9.07 -5.62 -22.38
CA LEU A 289 8.15 -4.56 -21.97
C LEU A 289 7.55 -3.85 -23.19
N THR A 290 6.25 -3.66 -23.16
CA THR A 290 5.53 -2.86 -24.16
C THR A 290 5.91 -1.37 -24.05
N ASP A 291 5.62 -0.61 -25.08
CA ASP A 291 5.80 0.84 -25.03
C ASP A 291 4.86 1.48 -24.00
N GLU A 292 3.66 0.94 -23.79
CA GLU A 292 2.77 1.36 -22.71
C GLU A 292 3.38 1.16 -21.33
N ALA A 293 3.98 0.01 -21.08
CA ALA A 293 4.67 -0.25 -19.80
C ALA A 293 5.86 0.70 -19.60
N ARG A 294 6.66 0.95 -20.64
CA ARG A 294 7.78 1.90 -20.59
C ARG A 294 7.31 3.33 -20.37
N ARG A 295 6.21 3.75 -21.02
CA ARG A 295 5.62 5.08 -20.83
C ARG A 295 5.08 5.26 -19.41
N ALA A 296 4.43 4.24 -18.83
CA ALA A 296 3.98 4.29 -17.44
C ALA A 296 5.16 4.42 -16.46
N ILE A 297 6.26 3.67 -16.68
CA ILE A 297 7.51 3.81 -15.93
C ILE A 297 8.09 5.22 -16.09
N ALA A 298 8.09 5.76 -17.32
CA ALA A 298 8.54 7.14 -17.56
C ALA A 298 7.71 8.16 -16.80
N GLY A 299 6.41 7.96 -16.67
CA GLY A 299 5.54 8.80 -15.84
C GLY A 299 5.97 8.82 -14.37
N PHE A 300 6.39 7.67 -13.83
CA PHE A 300 6.97 7.61 -12.49
C PHE A 300 8.32 8.32 -12.39
N MET A 301 9.11 8.33 -13.46
CA MET A 301 10.36 9.10 -13.50
C MET A 301 10.09 10.60 -13.60
N MET A 302 9.09 11.02 -14.38
CA MET A 302 8.72 12.43 -14.55
C MET A 302 8.16 13.05 -13.27
N ALA A 303 7.40 12.27 -12.49
CA ALA A 303 6.82 12.68 -11.20
C ALA A 303 7.66 12.19 -9.99
N GLY A 304 8.84 11.65 -10.23
CA GLY A 304 9.59 10.92 -9.21
C GLY A 304 10.04 11.75 -8.01
N THR A 305 10.25 13.06 -8.19
CA THR A 305 10.58 13.98 -7.10
C THR A 305 9.34 14.46 -6.34
N SER A 306 8.16 14.47 -6.94
CA SER A 306 6.92 14.92 -6.31
C SER A 306 6.09 13.80 -5.68
N LEU A 307 6.21 12.55 -6.15
CA LEU A 307 5.53 11.37 -5.59
C LEU A 307 5.84 11.14 -4.10
N PRO A 308 7.07 11.39 -3.59
CA PRO A 308 7.36 11.29 -2.15
C PRO A 308 6.47 12.16 -1.26
N ALA A 309 5.89 13.25 -1.76
CA ALA A 309 4.93 14.06 -1.00
C ALA A 309 3.69 13.25 -0.56
N PHE A 310 3.31 12.22 -1.31
CA PHE A 310 2.22 11.30 -0.97
C PHE A 310 2.71 9.97 -0.39
N GLY A 311 3.90 9.52 -0.82
CA GLY A 311 4.45 8.21 -0.43
C GLY A 311 5.31 8.23 0.82
N ASN A 312 5.81 9.40 1.22
CA ASN A 312 6.78 9.58 2.30
C ASN A 312 6.42 10.81 3.15
N PRO A 313 5.26 10.83 3.82
CA PRO A 313 4.69 12.05 4.39
C PRO A 313 5.27 12.45 5.76
N HIS A 314 6.42 11.90 6.16
CA HIS A 314 6.97 12.12 7.50
C HIS A 314 8.51 12.18 7.48
N PRO A 315 9.19 12.92 8.37
CA PRO A 315 10.66 12.97 8.44
C PRO A 315 11.34 11.60 8.54
N LEU A 316 10.76 10.63 9.26
CA LEU A 316 11.27 9.25 9.34
C LEU A 316 11.33 8.55 7.98
N SER A 317 10.47 8.92 7.02
CA SER A 317 10.49 8.41 5.65
C SER A 317 11.82 8.75 4.95
N PHE A 318 12.27 9.99 5.08
CA PHE A 318 13.53 10.46 4.48
C PHE A 318 14.77 9.92 5.20
N MET A 319 14.64 9.51 6.45
CA MET A 319 15.69 8.75 7.15
C MET A 319 15.82 7.31 6.64
N ARG A 320 14.78 6.75 6.01
CA ARG A 320 14.84 5.45 5.31
C ARG A 320 15.47 5.60 3.94
N LEU A 321 15.16 6.68 3.19
CA LEU A 321 15.64 6.94 1.84
C LEU A 321 17.10 7.44 1.82
N VAL A 322 18.01 6.62 2.35
CA VAL A 322 19.44 6.92 2.45
C VAL A 322 20.27 5.86 1.76
N PRO A 323 21.47 6.19 1.21
CA PRO A 323 22.32 5.25 0.51
C PRO A 323 22.70 4.04 1.38
N HIS A 324 22.89 2.88 0.72
CA HIS A 324 23.34 1.61 1.33
C HIS A 324 22.36 0.97 2.35
N GLN A 325 21.06 1.30 2.30
CA GLN A 325 20.04 0.71 3.17
C GLN A 325 18.82 0.16 2.41
N GLU A 326 19.05 -0.41 1.24
CA GLU A 326 18.04 -1.04 0.37
C GLU A 326 16.90 -0.10 -0.09
N ALA A 327 17.06 1.20 0.10
CA ALA A 327 16.12 2.22 -0.31
C ALA A 327 16.66 3.03 -1.49
N PRO A 328 15.82 3.41 -2.46
CA PRO A 328 16.25 4.22 -3.61
C PRO A 328 16.56 5.66 -3.18
N THR A 329 17.53 6.27 -3.84
CA THR A 329 17.88 7.69 -3.63
C THR A 329 17.90 8.50 -4.92
N SER A 330 17.91 7.85 -6.08
CA SER A 330 18.07 8.48 -7.39
C SER A 330 16.96 8.07 -8.34
N LEU A 331 16.57 8.98 -9.24
CA LEU A 331 15.56 8.74 -10.27
C LEU A 331 16.11 7.86 -11.38
N CYS A 332 15.83 6.58 -11.30
CA CYS A 332 16.15 5.60 -12.33
C CYS A 332 15.25 4.37 -12.25
N TRP A 333 15.20 3.64 -13.33
CA TRP A 333 14.57 2.34 -13.37
C TRP A 333 15.50 1.27 -13.97
N SER A 334 15.28 0.01 -13.60
CA SER A 334 16.11 -1.10 -14.06
C SER A 334 15.37 -2.43 -13.94
N PHE A 335 15.84 -3.43 -14.67
CA PHE A 335 15.43 -4.82 -14.50
C PHE A 335 16.14 -5.45 -13.29
N SER A 336 15.38 -6.13 -12.43
CA SER A 336 15.87 -6.94 -11.29
C SER A 336 16.82 -6.24 -10.32
N ASN A 337 16.97 -4.93 -10.40
CA ASN A 337 17.93 -4.14 -9.65
C ASN A 337 17.27 -3.48 -8.42
N ARG A 338 17.65 -3.92 -7.22
CA ARG A 338 17.09 -3.42 -5.95
C ARG A 338 17.58 -2.03 -5.55
N SER A 339 18.60 -1.48 -6.21
CA SER A 339 19.06 -0.10 -5.97
C SER A 339 18.27 0.94 -6.78
N ALA A 340 17.49 0.54 -7.78
CA ALA A 340 16.69 1.45 -8.60
C ALA A 340 15.40 1.88 -7.91
N LEU A 341 14.92 3.09 -8.24
CA LEU A 341 13.66 3.64 -7.75
C LEU A 341 12.46 2.87 -8.29
N VAL A 342 12.46 2.59 -9.59
CA VAL A 342 11.48 1.69 -10.19
C VAL A 342 12.21 0.43 -10.65
N ARG A 343 11.77 -0.69 -10.10
CA ARG A 343 12.30 -2.00 -10.43
C ARG A 343 11.29 -2.77 -11.27
N VAL A 344 11.75 -3.36 -12.35
CA VAL A 344 11.00 -4.37 -13.09
C VAL A 344 11.51 -5.73 -12.60
N PRO A 345 10.75 -6.45 -11.76
CA PRO A 345 11.22 -7.73 -11.23
C PRO A 345 11.39 -8.76 -12.32
N LEU A 346 12.13 -9.84 -12.02
CA LEU A 346 12.31 -10.97 -12.93
C LEU A 346 10.93 -11.54 -13.32
N GLY A 347 10.65 -11.53 -14.60
CA GLY A 347 9.42 -12.08 -15.15
C GLY A 347 9.44 -13.60 -15.21
N TRP A 348 8.26 -14.19 -15.31
CA TRP A 348 8.06 -15.63 -15.47
C TRP A 348 8.08 -16.00 -16.97
N THR A 349 9.17 -15.61 -17.65
CA THR A 349 9.34 -15.76 -19.09
C THR A 349 10.35 -16.84 -19.46
N ALA A 350 10.75 -17.67 -18.49
CA ALA A 350 11.68 -18.77 -18.74
C ALA A 350 11.13 -19.75 -19.77
N PRO A 351 11.93 -20.17 -20.77
CA PRO A 351 11.47 -21.09 -21.82
C PRO A 351 11.39 -22.55 -21.35
N MET A 352 11.81 -22.83 -20.12
CA MET A 352 11.86 -24.18 -19.55
C MET A 352 10.73 -24.41 -18.55
N ASP A 353 10.18 -25.62 -18.54
CA ASP A 353 9.27 -26.05 -17.48
C ASP A 353 10.06 -26.38 -16.21
N MET A 354 10.17 -25.36 -15.33
CA MET A 354 10.88 -25.48 -14.06
C MET A 354 10.17 -26.45 -13.10
N ALA A 355 8.84 -26.54 -13.16
CA ALA A 355 8.07 -27.41 -12.30
C ALA A 355 8.35 -28.89 -12.64
N HIS A 356 8.31 -29.26 -13.91
CA HIS A 356 8.65 -30.60 -14.36
C HIS A 356 10.14 -30.93 -14.06
N THR A 357 11.05 -29.98 -14.26
CA THR A 357 12.49 -30.17 -13.94
C THR A 357 12.69 -30.48 -12.45
N ALA A 358 11.99 -29.77 -11.57
CA ALA A 358 12.07 -30.00 -10.12
C ALA A 358 11.30 -31.25 -9.67
N ASN A 359 10.26 -31.66 -10.41
CA ASN A 359 9.36 -32.77 -10.09
C ASN A 359 9.22 -33.68 -11.32
N PRO A 360 10.16 -34.61 -11.56
CA PRO A 360 10.19 -35.41 -12.79
C PRO A 360 9.00 -36.38 -12.99
N ALA A 361 8.16 -36.54 -11.96
CA ALA A 361 6.93 -37.32 -12.06
C ALA A 361 5.73 -36.52 -12.61
N GLU A 362 5.86 -35.18 -12.70
CA GLU A 362 4.82 -34.33 -13.28
C GLU A 362 4.84 -34.42 -14.81
N GLU A 363 3.65 -34.31 -15.43
CA GLU A 363 3.59 -34.15 -16.89
C GLU A 363 4.12 -32.77 -17.31
N PRO A 364 4.94 -32.69 -18.38
CA PRO A 364 5.44 -31.43 -18.88
C PRO A 364 4.32 -30.44 -19.24
N SER A 365 4.45 -29.19 -18.78
CA SER A 365 3.49 -28.12 -19.06
C SER A 365 4.24 -26.81 -19.33
N LEU A 366 4.02 -26.22 -20.50
CA LEU A 366 4.51 -24.89 -20.86
C LEU A 366 3.36 -23.88 -20.73
N ARG A 367 3.07 -23.49 -19.50
CA ARG A 367 2.06 -22.46 -19.23
C ARG A 367 2.70 -21.07 -19.28
N ASP A 368 2.02 -20.14 -19.94
CA ASP A 368 2.44 -18.74 -19.94
C ASP A 368 2.09 -18.06 -18.60
N PHE A 369 3.10 -17.51 -17.94
CA PHE A 369 2.98 -16.76 -16.69
C PHE A 369 3.34 -15.27 -16.87
N SER A 370 3.44 -14.79 -18.11
CA SER A 370 3.81 -13.38 -18.42
C SER A 370 2.84 -12.36 -17.83
N VAL A 371 1.58 -12.76 -17.59
CA VAL A 371 0.57 -11.96 -16.88
C VAL A 371 1.01 -11.53 -15.47
N LYS A 372 1.99 -12.22 -14.86
CA LYS A 372 2.53 -11.88 -13.55
C LYS A 372 3.53 -10.71 -13.58
N GLN A 373 3.94 -10.22 -14.76
CA GLN A 373 4.88 -9.12 -14.86
C GLN A 373 4.30 -7.84 -14.28
N THR A 374 5.09 -7.16 -13.45
CA THR A 374 4.81 -5.86 -12.85
C THR A 374 6.01 -4.95 -13.01
N PHE A 375 5.86 -3.68 -12.66
CA PHE A 375 6.93 -2.78 -12.25
C PHE A 375 6.63 -2.23 -10.86
N GLU A 376 7.66 -1.97 -10.08
CA GLU A 376 7.60 -1.73 -8.64
C GLU A 376 8.11 -0.33 -8.32
N TRP A 377 7.27 0.49 -7.67
CA TRP A 377 7.66 1.74 -7.04
C TRP A 377 8.19 1.46 -5.63
N ARG A 378 9.45 1.84 -5.32
CA ARG A 378 10.15 1.41 -4.11
C ARG A 378 10.36 2.48 -3.05
N ALA A 379 10.04 3.76 -3.33
CA ALA A 379 10.30 4.83 -2.37
C ALA A 379 9.30 4.87 -1.21
N SER A 380 8.02 4.54 -1.44
CA SER A 380 6.97 4.73 -0.44
C SER A 380 7.10 3.85 0.79
N ASP A 381 6.48 4.29 1.87
CA ASP A 381 6.36 3.56 3.12
C ASP A 381 4.93 3.59 3.66
N ALA A 382 4.68 2.82 4.73
CA ALA A 382 3.32 2.62 5.24
C ALA A 382 2.77 3.79 6.07
N PHE A 383 3.52 4.87 6.27
CA PHE A 383 2.98 6.13 6.80
C PHE A 383 2.14 6.88 5.78
N ALA A 384 2.30 6.56 4.50
CA ALA A 384 1.46 7.09 3.43
C ALA A 384 -0.03 6.84 3.68
N ASP A 385 -0.86 7.84 3.36
CA ASP A 385 -2.27 7.59 3.09
C ASP A 385 -2.35 6.73 1.83
N THR A 386 -2.78 5.49 2.01
CA THR A 386 -2.73 4.47 0.95
C THR A 386 -3.55 4.87 -0.28
N TYR A 387 -4.72 5.49 -0.08
CA TYR A 387 -5.55 5.95 -1.19
C TYR A 387 -4.91 7.11 -1.97
N LEU A 388 -4.33 8.09 -1.27
CA LEU A 388 -3.67 9.23 -1.92
C LEU A 388 -2.41 8.80 -2.65
N LEU A 389 -1.62 7.88 -2.07
CA LEU A 389 -0.44 7.31 -2.74
C LEU A 389 -0.82 6.60 -4.03
N MET A 390 -1.81 5.70 -3.98
CA MET A 390 -2.26 4.96 -5.15
C MET A 390 -2.83 5.89 -6.22
N ALA A 391 -3.57 6.94 -5.83
CA ALA A 391 -4.09 7.95 -6.74
C ALA A 391 -2.95 8.73 -7.43
N ALA A 392 -1.92 9.11 -6.67
CA ALA A 392 -0.76 9.82 -7.20
C ALA A 392 0.03 8.97 -8.20
N LEU A 393 0.27 7.69 -7.88
CA LEU A 393 0.91 6.74 -8.80
C LEU A 393 0.09 6.57 -10.09
N CYS A 394 -1.24 6.50 -9.97
CA CYS A 394 -2.15 6.41 -11.12
C CYS A 394 -2.08 7.67 -12.01
N CYS A 395 -2.04 8.87 -11.39
CA CYS A 395 -1.86 10.13 -12.11
C CYS A 395 -0.50 10.20 -12.84
N ALA A 396 0.57 9.78 -12.16
CA ALA A 396 1.91 9.76 -12.74
C ALA A 396 2.00 8.80 -13.93
N ALA A 397 1.49 7.57 -13.81
CA ALA A 397 1.46 6.61 -14.91
C ALA A 397 0.64 7.12 -16.10
N ARG A 398 -0.53 7.72 -15.86
CA ARG A 398 -1.35 8.36 -16.91
C ARG A 398 -0.56 9.46 -17.61
N HIS A 399 0.09 10.34 -16.85
CA HIS A 399 0.91 11.41 -17.41
C HIS A 399 1.98 10.87 -18.37
N GLY A 400 2.70 9.82 -17.97
CA GLY A 400 3.69 9.17 -18.83
C GLY A 400 3.09 8.54 -20.09
N LEU A 401 1.90 7.92 -19.99
CA LEU A 401 1.21 7.37 -21.15
C LEU A 401 0.76 8.45 -22.16
N GLU A 402 0.44 9.65 -21.68
CA GLU A 402 0.03 10.79 -22.50
C GLU A 402 1.19 11.63 -23.03
N ALA A 403 2.34 11.65 -22.33
CA ALA A 403 3.47 12.50 -22.68
C ALA A 403 4.19 12.00 -23.97
N PRO A 404 4.41 12.88 -24.97
CA PRO A 404 5.09 12.48 -26.20
C PRO A 404 6.55 12.05 -25.98
N GLU A 405 7.26 12.67 -25.04
CA GLU A 405 8.66 12.42 -24.69
C GLU A 405 8.89 11.22 -23.75
N ALA A 406 7.83 10.52 -23.33
CA ALA A 406 7.93 9.48 -22.31
C ALA A 406 8.93 8.37 -22.66
N LEU A 407 9.01 7.91 -23.90
CA LEU A 407 9.98 6.88 -24.27
C LEU A 407 11.43 7.37 -24.20
N ASP A 408 11.69 8.64 -24.50
CA ASP A 408 13.01 9.25 -24.32
C ASP A 408 13.36 9.38 -22.83
N VAL A 409 12.39 9.72 -21.99
CA VAL A 409 12.54 9.72 -20.53
C VAL A 409 12.87 8.31 -20.03
N ALA A 410 12.09 7.30 -20.46
CA ALA A 410 12.35 5.90 -20.09
C ALA A 410 13.78 5.48 -20.48
N GLN A 411 14.24 5.86 -21.68
CA GLN A 411 15.59 5.49 -22.15
C GLN A 411 16.71 6.15 -21.34
N ARG A 412 16.62 7.46 -21.06
CA ARG A 412 17.68 8.18 -20.34
C ARG A 412 17.74 7.89 -18.84
N THR A 413 16.66 7.40 -18.24
CA THR A 413 16.59 7.04 -16.81
C THR A 413 16.80 5.53 -16.57
N PHE A 414 17.01 4.77 -17.63
CA PHE A 414 17.32 3.35 -17.55
C PHE A 414 18.74 3.12 -17.07
N VAL A 415 18.92 2.26 -16.08
CA VAL A 415 20.22 1.78 -15.61
C VAL A 415 20.35 0.30 -15.92
N GLU A 416 21.48 -0.10 -16.48
CA GLU A 416 21.72 -1.47 -16.93
C GLU A 416 21.70 -2.48 -15.77
N LEU A 417 21.34 -3.71 -16.12
CA LEU A 417 21.34 -4.84 -15.19
C LEU A 417 22.75 -5.03 -14.58
N GLY A 418 22.79 -5.24 -13.26
CA GLY A 418 24.04 -5.48 -12.52
C GLY A 418 24.77 -4.23 -12.04
N VAL A 419 24.29 -3.03 -12.40
CA VAL A 419 24.84 -1.78 -11.89
C VAL A 419 24.21 -1.45 -10.54
N ASN A 420 24.92 -1.68 -9.43
CA ASN A 420 24.51 -1.18 -8.12
C ASN A 420 24.84 0.32 -8.02
N ILE A 421 23.80 1.18 -7.98
CA ILE A 421 23.95 2.63 -7.96
C ILE A 421 24.66 3.11 -6.68
N HIS A 422 24.55 2.36 -5.59
CA HIS A 422 25.17 2.70 -4.31
C HIS A 422 26.63 2.25 -4.21
N ASP A 423 27.14 1.51 -5.17
CA ASP A 423 28.55 1.12 -5.18
C ASP A 423 29.42 2.32 -5.56
N ARG A 424 30.50 2.52 -4.79
CA ARG A 424 31.47 3.61 -5.01
C ARG A 424 32.11 3.59 -6.40
N SER A 425 32.21 2.42 -7.02
CA SER A 425 32.71 2.27 -8.41
C SER A 425 31.78 2.90 -9.44
N ASN A 426 30.49 3.07 -9.11
CA ASN A 426 29.44 3.62 -9.99
C ASN A 426 29.09 5.09 -9.66
N LYS A 427 29.96 5.80 -8.93
CA LYS A 427 29.73 7.17 -8.49
C LYS A 427 29.37 8.13 -9.64
N GLN A 428 29.99 7.98 -10.81
CA GLN A 428 29.69 8.81 -11.99
C GLN A 428 28.25 8.59 -12.49
N ILE A 429 27.74 7.36 -12.44
CA ILE A 429 26.33 7.06 -12.79
C ILE A 429 25.41 7.72 -11.76
N GLN A 430 25.69 7.54 -10.48
CA GLN A 430 24.91 8.15 -9.41
C GLN A 430 24.85 9.69 -9.52
N GLU A 431 26.00 10.34 -9.79
CA GLU A 431 26.08 11.79 -9.95
C GLU A 431 25.39 12.31 -11.23
N SER A 432 25.16 11.47 -12.23
CA SER A 432 24.43 11.81 -13.46
C SER A 432 22.91 11.71 -13.31
N LEU A 433 22.42 11.03 -12.26
CA LEU A 433 20.99 10.83 -12.01
C LEU A 433 20.46 11.93 -11.11
N GLU A 434 19.25 12.36 -11.39
CA GLU A 434 18.48 13.23 -10.51
C GLU A 434 18.21 12.53 -9.17
N GLN A 435 18.29 13.26 -8.07
CA GLN A 435 18.12 12.71 -6.73
C GLN A 435 16.69 12.88 -6.24
N LEU A 436 16.22 11.95 -5.42
CA LEU A 436 14.97 12.12 -4.67
C LEU A 436 15.11 13.25 -3.65
N PRO A 437 13.99 13.90 -3.26
CA PRO A 437 13.98 14.81 -2.13
C PRO A 437 14.56 14.15 -0.88
N ALA A 438 15.27 14.94 -0.08
CA ALA A 438 15.87 14.49 1.18
C ALA A 438 15.06 14.93 2.41
N SER A 439 13.95 15.65 2.21
CA SER A 439 13.10 16.16 3.29
C SER A 439 11.64 16.33 2.87
N CYS A 440 10.76 16.48 3.87
CA CYS A 440 9.36 16.80 3.65
C CYS A 440 9.18 18.12 2.91
N ALA A 441 9.98 19.15 3.23
CA ALA A 441 9.88 20.45 2.59
C ALA A 441 10.30 20.39 1.12
N GLU A 442 11.39 19.67 0.79
CA GLU A 442 11.79 19.48 -0.61
C GLU A 442 10.72 18.73 -1.39
N ALA A 443 10.14 17.65 -0.83
CA ALA A 443 9.05 16.92 -1.47
C ALA A 443 7.80 17.80 -1.70
N ALA A 444 7.52 18.71 -0.76
CA ALA A 444 6.44 19.68 -0.90
C ALA A 444 6.71 20.71 -2.01
N ASP A 445 7.95 21.17 -2.16
CA ASP A 445 8.33 22.10 -3.23
C ASP A 445 8.23 21.42 -4.61
N GLU A 446 8.61 20.15 -4.72
CA GLU A 446 8.45 19.37 -5.96
C GLU A 446 6.97 19.11 -6.27
N LEU A 447 6.14 18.80 -5.26
CA LEU A 447 4.70 18.66 -5.46
C LEU A 447 4.06 19.93 -6.02
N GLU A 448 4.50 21.10 -5.55
CA GLU A 448 4.02 22.38 -6.03
C GLU A 448 4.36 22.61 -7.51
N LYS A 449 5.56 22.22 -7.95
CA LYS A 449 5.98 22.29 -9.36
C LYS A 449 5.17 21.36 -10.26
N ASP A 450 4.92 20.15 -9.79
CA ASP A 450 4.25 19.09 -10.54
C ASP A 450 2.74 19.05 -10.33
N ARG A 451 2.15 20.06 -9.67
CA ARG A 451 0.72 20.18 -9.35
C ARG A 451 -0.19 19.75 -10.51
N ALA A 452 0.14 20.15 -11.73
CA ALA A 452 -0.66 19.89 -12.93
C ALA A 452 -0.81 18.38 -13.24
N ILE A 453 0.16 17.54 -12.87
CA ILE A 453 0.09 16.08 -13.04
C ILE A 453 -1.09 15.52 -12.24
N TYR A 454 -1.25 16.00 -11.02
CA TYR A 454 -2.22 15.48 -10.04
C TYR A 454 -3.60 16.12 -10.18
N THR A 455 -3.66 17.42 -10.53
CA THR A 455 -4.93 18.14 -10.69
C THR A 455 -5.60 17.92 -12.05
N SER A 456 -4.85 17.38 -13.00
CA SER A 456 -5.37 17.02 -14.34
C SER A 456 -6.59 16.09 -14.24
N GLU A 457 -7.59 16.27 -15.12
CA GLU A 457 -8.89 15.57 -15.11
C GLU A 457 -9.68 15.78 -13.79
N GLY A 458 -9.32 16.76 -12.95
CA GLY A 458 -10.00 17.03 -11.69
C GLY A 458 -9.79 15.97 -10.61
N VAL A 459 -8.70 15.17 -10.69
CA VAL A 459 -8.44 14.08 -9.73
C VAL A 459 -8.18 14.64 -8.36
N PHE A 460 -7.06 15.34 -8.16
CA PHE A 460 -6.82 16.08 -6.92
C PHE A 460 -7.37 17.48 -7.06
N SER A 461 -7.97 18.02 -5.99
CA SER A 461 -8.31 19.44 -5.95
C SER A 461 -7.08 20.26 -5.53
N ASP A 462 -7.02 21.54 -5.95
CA ASP A 462 -5.96 22.44 -5.50
C ASP A 462 -5.91 22.55 -3.98
N SER A 463 -7.05 22.52 -3.31
CA SER A 463 -7.10 22.59 -1.83
C SER A 463 -6.42 21.40 -1.14
N ILE A 464 -6.49 20.20 -1.73
CA ILE A 464 -5.80 19.00 -1.20
C ILE A 464 -4.28 19.13 -1.44
N ILE A 465 -3.86 19.59 -2.61
CA ILE A 465 -2.45 19.85 -2.88
C ILE A 465 -1.91 20.91 -1.91
N ASP A 466 -2.60 22.05 -1.76
CA ASP A 466 -2.22 23.12 -0.84
C ASP A 466 -2.14 22.64 0.60
N TYR A 467 -3.07 21.79 1.02
CA TYR A 467 -3.05 21.22 2.37
C TYR A 467 -1.84 20.27 2.53
N THR A 468 -1.58 19.40 1.57
CA THR A 468 -0.45 18.45 1.60
C THR A 468 0.88 19.21 1.67
N VAL A 469 1.04 20.26 0.85
CA VAL A 469 2.23 21.12 0.87
C VAL A 469 2.42 21.78 2.25
N ARG A 470 1.36 22.37 2.81
CA ARG A 470 1.43 22.98 4.16
C ARG A 470 1.73 21.96 5.25
N TYR A 471 1.13 20.78 5.19
CA TYR A 471 1.36 19.69 6.14
C TYR A 471 2.84 19.27 6.15
N LEU A 472 3.41 19.03 4.96
CA LEU A 472 4.80 18.62 4.83
C LEU A 472 5.78 19.70 5.28
N LYS A 473 5.51 20.98 4.97
CA LYS A 473 6.34 22.12 5.39
C LYS A 473 6.22 22.47 6.89
N ALA A 474 5.27 21.87 7.61
CA ALA A 474 5.11 22.08 9.04
C ALA A 474 6.08 21.25 9.90
N PHE A 475 6.79 20.28 9.33
CA PHE A 475 7.78 19.49 10.07
C PHE A 475 9.05 20.29 10.36
N ASP A 476 9.62 20.07 11.54
CA ASP A 476 10.87 20.67 11.98
C ASP A 476 12.08 19.98 11.31
N GLU A 477 12.66 20.64 10.30
CA GLU A 477 13.83 20.12 9.59
C GLU A 477 15.13 20.14 10.40
N ASP A 478 15.23 21.00 11.41
CA ASP A 478 16.37 20.99 12.32
C ASP A 478 16.38 19.70 13.15
N CYS A 479 15.21 19.24 13.59
CA CYS A 479 15.06 17.93 14.23
C CYS A 479 15.49 16.79 13.29
N LEU A 480 15.07 16.81 12.02
CA LEU A 480 15.50 15.82 11.04
C LEU A 480 17.02 15.82 10.87
N ARG A 481 17.65 16.97 10.72
CA ARG A 481 19.12 17.09 10.60
C ARG A 481 19.85 16.54 11.83
N GLN A 482 19.35 16.79 13.02
CA GLN A 482 19.89 16.22 14.26
C GLN A 482 19.79 14.70 14.27
N CYS A 483 18.62 14.16 13.92
CA CYS A 483 18.43 12.72 13.80
C CYS A 483 19.41 12.08 12.79
N MET A 484 19.57 12.69 11.62
CA MET A 484 20.48 12.20 10.58
C MET A 484 21.97 12.31 10.98
N ALA A 485 22.34 13.32 11.78
CA ALA A 485 23.68 13.47 12.33
C ALA A 485 24.02 12.42 13.40
N GLY A 486 23.08 11.54 13.77
CA GLY A 486 23.28 10.48 14.73
C GLY A 486 22.95 10.85 16.17
N ASP A 487 22.17 11.92 16.39
CA ASP A 487 21.57 12.20 17.70
C ASP A 487 20.51 11.15 18.02
N GLY A 488 20.94 10.09 18.73
CA GLY A 488 20.08 8.96 19.06
C GLY A 488 18.87 9.33 19.92
N GLU A 489 18.92 10.39 20.71
CA GLU A 489 17.78 10.81 21.55
C GLU A 489 16.73 11.55 20.72
N ALA A 490 17.12 12.43 19.80
CA ALA A 490 16.19 13.09 18.88
C ALA A 490 15.43 12.06 18.03
N LEU A 491 16.13 11.07 17.47
CA LEU A 491 15.49 9.98 16.72
C LEU A 491 14.54 9.17 17.61
N LYS A 492 14.98 8.75 18.80
CA LYS A 492 14.13 7.99 19.73
C LYS A 492 12.86 8.76 20.11
N GLN A 493 12.96 10.07 20.27
CA GLN A 493 11.80 10.93 20.55
C GLN A 493 10.83 10.94 19.35
N MET A 494 11.33 11.21 18.15
CA MET A 494 10.51 11.22 16.91
C MET A 494 9.84 9.85 16.66
N VAL A 495 10.57 8.76 16.87
CA VAL A 495 10.01 7.38 16.75
C VAL A 495 8.92 7.16 17.79
N ARG A 496 9.13 7.52 19.07
CA ARG A 496 8.10 7.37 20.12
C ARG A 496 6.81 8.11 19.79
N GLU A 497 6.91 9.32 19.25
CA GLU A 497 5.74 10.14 18.87
C GLU A 497 5.01 9.60 17.64
N SER A 498 5.72 8.88 16.78
CA SER A 498 5.21 8.46 15.47
C SER A 498 5.04 6.94 15.32
N ILE A 499 5.42 6.13 16.31
CA ILE A 499 5.48 4.66 16.20
C ILE A 499 4.15 4.02 15.80
N ASN A 500 3.05 4.69 16.08
CA ASN A 500 1.68 4.24 15.77
C ASN A 500 1.09 4.92 14.54
N ASN A 501 1.86 5.70 13.77
CA ASN A 501 1.39 6.29 12.51
C ASN A 501 1.29 5.24 11.39
N GLY A 502 0.56 5.59 10.32
CA GLY A 502 0.37 4.72 9.15
C GLY A 502 -0.85 3.82 9.18
#